data_3f1043d5849881bc92039b4ca784f04f
#
_entry.id   3f1043d5849881bc92039b4ca784f04f
#
_cell.length_a   1.000
_cell.length_b   1.000
_cell.length_c   1.000
_cell.angle_alpha   90.00
_cell.angle_beta   90.00
_cell.angle_gamma   90.00
#
_symmetry.space_group_name_H-M   'P 1'
#
loop_
_entity.id
_entity.type
_entity.pdbx_description
1 polymer ?
#
loop_
_entity_poly.entity_id
_entity_poly.type
_entity_poly.pdbx_seq_one_letter_code
_entity_poly.pdbx_strand_id
1 'polypeptide(L)'
;MLKSDIRIKGLKSLSNWAKTLYDKADNLNPINKMPTNPSELKASGLKATLPRLKILEIFQNSSVRHLSAEDVYKILLTENMDVGLATVYRVLTQFEQAGLLHRNHFETGKAVFELNEGSHHDHLVCLDCGRVEEFFDEEIEKRQQQIAKERGFDISEHALALYGHCTKSGCPHRSR
;
A
#
# COMPACT_ATOMS: atom_id res chain seq x y z
N MET A 1 13.94 23.70 5.74
CA MET A 1 15.25 23.05 5.88
C MET A 1 15.14 21.99 6.94
N LEU A 2 15.13 20.75 6.55
CA LEU A 2 15.53 19.50 7.19
C LEU A 2 14.64 18.37 6.68
N LYS A 3 15.01 17.88 5.48
CA LYS A 3 14.57 16.55 5.03
C LYS A 3 15.44 15.56 5.81
N SER A 4 14.85 14.88 6.77
CA SER A 4 15.49 13.79 7.49
C SER A 4 15.60 12.58 6.56
N ASP A 5 16.80 12.34 6.07
CA ASP A 5 17.22 11.09 5.46
C ASP A 5 17.07 9.94 6.47
N ILE A 6 15.95 9.25 6.43
CA ILE A 6 15.84 7.90 7.00
C ILE A 6 16.40 6.94 5.96
N ARG A 7 17.71 6.98 5.79
CA ARG A 7 18.45 5.91 5.12
C ARG A 7 18.42 4.69 6.03
N ILE A 8 17.70 3.67 5.61
CA ILE A 8 17.59 2.37 6.27
C ILE A 8 19.01 1.81 6.45
N LYS A 9 19.53 1.87 7.68
CA LYS A 9 20.81 1.27 8.10
C LYS A 9 20.69 -0.26 8.27
N GLY A 10 19.93 -0.96 7.43
CA GLY A 10 19.65 -2.40 7.58
C GLY A 10 20.04 -3.28 6.40
N LEU A 11 20.46 -2.71 5.26
CA LEU A 11 20.69 -3.51 4.04
C LEU A 11 21.94 -4.42 4.07
N LYS A 12 22.79 -4.35 5.08
CA LYS A 12 24.03 -5.13 5.11
C LYS A 12 23.87 -6.58 5.63
N SER A 13 22.72 -6.95 6.17
CA SER A 13 22.46 -8.28 6.75
C SER A 13 21.40 -9.12 6.01
N LEU A 14 20.87 -8.62 4.91
CA LEU A 14 19.89 -9.39 4.14
C LEU A 14 20.55 -10.61 3.50
N SER A 15 19.94 -11.79 3.70
CA SER A 15 20.35 -13.01 3.01
C SER A 15 20.20 -12.86 1.48
N ASN A 16 21.00 -13.60 0.71
CA ASN A 16 21.01 -13.46 -0.76
C ASN A 16 19.62 -13.62 -1.41
N TRP A 17 18.73 -14.43 -0.83
CA TRP A 17 17.38 -14.61 -1.36
C TRP A 17 16.48 -13.38 -1.09
N ALA A 18 16.58 -12.74 0.08
CA ALA A 18 15.87 -11.51 0.40
C ALA A 18 16.32 -10.37 -0.52
N LYS A 19 17.63 -10.30 -0.83
CA LYS A 19 18.17 -9.42 -1.86
C LYS A 19 17.60 -9.76 -3.24
N THR A 20 17.47 -11.04 -3.59
CA THR A 20 16.92 -11.47 -4.88
C THR A 20 15.44 -11.14 -5.02
N LEU A 21 14.66 -11.19 -3.94
CA LEU A 21 13.26 -10.73 -3.96
C LEU A 21 13.18 -9.20 -4.08
N TYR A 22 14.04 -8.51 -3.34
CA TYR A 22 14.14 -7.05 -3.41
C TYR A 22 14.63 -6.59 -4.79
N ASP A 23 15.69 -7.20 -5.32
CA ASP A 23 16.27 -6.92 -6.64
C ASP A 23 15.33 -7.35 -7.80
N LYS A 24 14.51 -8.39 -7.61
CA LYS A 24 13.45 -8.77 -8.56
C LYS A 24 12.31 -7.76 -8.56
N ALA A 25 11.93 -7.21 -7.41
CA ALA A 25 10.94 -6.15 -7.33
C ALA A 25 11.43 -4.89 -8.08
N ASP A 26 12.72 -4.53 -7.93
CA ASP A 26 13.32 -3.38 -8.61
C ASP A 26 13.55 -3.61 -10.12
N ASN A 27 13.74 -4.86 -10.57
CA ASN A 27 14.08 -5.17 -11.97
C ASN A 27 12.88 -5.60 -12.84
N LEU A 28 11.70 -5.86 -12.28
CA LEU A 28 10.59 -6.43 -13.05
C LEU A 28 9.73 -5.43 -13.79
N ASN A 29 9.88 -4.11 -13.58
CA ASN A 29 9.16 -3.16 -14.44
C ASN A 29 9.70 -1.72 -14.31
N PRO A 30 10.10 -1.05 -15.39
CA PRO A 30 10.36 0.39 -15.39
C PRO A 30 9.10 1.24 -15.08
N ILE A 31 7.94 0.60 -14.89
CA ILE A 31 6.65 1.22 -14.52
C ILE A 31 6.56 1.51 -13.01
N ASN A 32 7.50 1.01 -12.20
CA ASN A 32 7.39 1.09 -10.72
C ASN A 32 7.77 2.45 -10.11
N LYS A 33 7.94 3.48 -10.94
CA LYS A 33 8.01 4.85 -10.46
C LYS A 33 6.60 5.42 -10.51
N MET A 34 6.03 5.71 -9.33
CA MET A 34 4.70 6.31 -9.23
C MET A 34 4.61 7.56 -10.11
N PRO A 35 3.54 7.70 -10.90
CA PRO A 35 3.34 8.87 -11.71
C PRO A 35 3.24 10.12 -10.83
N THR A 36 4.18 11.03 -11.01
CA THR A 36 4.21 12.31 -10.30
C THR A 36 3.60 13.44 -11.13
N ASN A 37 3.32 13.14 -12.40
CA ASN A 37 2.82 14.14 -13.36
C ASN A 37 1.89 13.50 -14.41
N PRO A 38 1.15 14.33 -15.18
CA PRO A 38 0.20 13.86 -16.19
C PRO A 38 0.82 12.95 -17.27
N SER A 39 2.11 13.11 -17.57
CA SER A 39 2.80 12.31 -18.60
C SER A 39 3.03 10.89 -18.13
N GLU A 40 3.42 10.72 -16.87
CA GLU A 40 3.64 9.41 -16.24
C GLU A 40 2.34 8.64 -16.04
N LEU A 41 1.24 9.34 -15.68
CA LEU A 41 -0.08 8.73 -15.62
C LEU A 41 -0.53 8.20 -17.00
N LYS A 42 -0.20 8.94 -18.08
CA LYS A 42 -0.46 8.46 -19.45
C LYS A 42 0.41 7.25 -19.82
N ALA A 43 1.64 7.19 -19.33
CA ALA A 43 2.52 6.03 -19.55
C ALA A 43 1.96 4.75 -18.90
N SER A 44 1.18 4.87 -17.82
CA SER A 44 0.41 3.76 -17.22
C SER A 44 -0.88 3.41 -17.98
N GLY A 45 -1.08 3.93 -19.21
CA GLY A 45 -2.25 3.68 -20.03
C GLY A 45 -3.51 4.48 -19.63
N LEU A 46 -3.40 5.38 -18.69
CA LEU A 46 -4.54 6.14 -18.16
C LEU A 46 -4.55 7.59 -18.68
N LYS A 47 -5.76 8.09 -19.05
CA LYS A 47 -5.90 9.52 -19.38
C LYS A 47 -5.69 10.37 -18.13
N ALA A 48 -4.88 11.41 -18.21
CA ALA A 48 -4.69 12.39 -17.17
C ALA A 48 -5.94 13.31 -17.09
N THR A 49 -6.85 12.99 -16.19
CA THR A 49 -8.03 13.82 -15.87
C THR A 49 -7.88 14.41 -14.48
N LEU A 50 -8.52 15.55 -14.23
CA LEU A 50 -8.42 16.23 -12.93
C LEU A 50 -8.76 15.31 -11.74
N PRO A 51 -9.85 14.51 -11.75
CA PRO A 51 -10.12 13.57 -10.65
C PRO A 51 -9.01 12.54 -10.43
N ARG A 52 -8.42 12.00 -11.49
CA ARG A 52 -7.32 11.02 -11.37
C ARG A 52 -6.07 11.66 -10.77
N LEU A 53 -5.69 12.83 -11.25
CA LEU A 53 -4.52 13.53 -10.72
C LEU A 53 -4.69 13.85 -9.23
N LYS A 54 -5.87 14.33 -8.85
CA LYS A 54 -6.16 14.66 -7.45
C LYS A 54 -6.20 13.43 -6.54
N ILE A 55 -6.81 12.35 -6.97
CA ILE A 55 -6.84 11.11 -6.20
C ILE A 55 -5.42 10.55 -6.03
N LEU A 56 -4.60 10.58 -7.08
CA LEU A 56 -3.21 10.16 -6.99
C LEU A 56 -2.40 11.04 -6.01
N GLU A 57 -2.57 12.36 -6.09
CA GLU A 57 -1.95 13.33 -5.19
C GLU A 57 -2.32 13.07 -3.72
N ILE A 58 -3.57 12.68 -3.42
CA ILE A 58 -4.01 12.30 -2.08
C ILE A 58 -3.18 11.15 -1.55
N PHE A 59 -3.01 10.07 -2.33
CA PHE A 59 -2.20 8.94 -1.90
C PHE A 59 -0.72 9.29 -1.71
N GLN A 60 -0.17 10.15 -2.56
CA GLN A 60 1.24 10.57 -2.48
C GLN A 60 1.55 11.47 -1.28
N ASN A 61 0.58 12.28 -0.85
CA ASN A 61 0.77 13.26 0.21
C ASN A 61 0.13 12.86 1.55
N SER A 62 -0.65 11.78 1.59
CA SER A 62 -1.30 11.33 2.81
C SER A 62 -0.29 10.78 3.81
N SER A 63 -0.45 11.15 5.08
CA SER A 63 0.25 10.52 6.20
C SER A 63 -0.32 9.13 6.55
N VAL A 64 -1.54 8.83 6.07
CA VAL A 64 -2.19 7.53 6.23
C VAL A 64 -2.02 6.76 4.92
N ARG A 65 -1.32 5.64 4.97
CA ARG A 65 -1.00 4.86 3.77
C ARG A 65 -2.21 4.10 3.22
N HIS A 66 -3.08 3.61 4.09
CA HIS A 66 -4.26 2.82 3.73
C HIS A 66 -5.51 3.68 3.78
N LEU A 67 -6.08 3.99 2.61
CA LEU A 67 -7.27 4.82 2.47
C LEU A 67 -8.42 4.02 1.83
N SER A 68 -9.61 4.10 2.43
CA SER A 68 -10.83 3.62 1.77
C SER A 68 -11.30 4.62 0.71
N ALA A 69 -12.21 4.21 -0.17
CA ALA A 69 -12.81 5.11 -1.14
C ALA A 69 -13.56 6.26 -0.46
N GLU A 70 -14.17 5.99 0.71
CA GLU A 70 -14.86 6.99 1.51
C GLU A 70 -13.90 8.00 2.12
N ASP A 71 -12.69 7.58 2.53
CA ASP A 71 -11.69 8.49 3.07
C ASP A 71 -11.16 9.42 1.97
N VAL A 72 -10.86 8.88 0.79
CA VAL A 72 -10.49 9.68 -0.38
C VAL A 72 -11.60 10.67 -0.75
N TYR A 73 -12.86 10.22 -0.74
CA TYR A 73 -14.02 11.08 -1.02
C TYR A 73 -14.15 12.22 -0.02
N LYS A 74 -13.98 11.95 1.30
CA LYS A 74 -14.00 12.98 2.34
C LYS A 74 -12.90 14.02 2.14
N ILE A 75 -11.68 13.59 1.78
CA ILE A 75 -10.57 14.50 1.50
C ILE A 75 -10.93 15.41 0.30
N LEU A 76 -11.44 14.85 -0.80
CA LEU A 76 -11.87 15.62 -1.96
C LEU A 76 -12.96 16.66 -1.61
N LEU A 77 -13.91 16.30 -0.75
CA LEU A 77 -14.92 17.24 -0.26
C LEU A 77 -14.30 18.39 0.53
N THR A 78 -13.30 18.15 1.38
CA THR A 78 -12.61 19.21 2.13
C THR A 78 -11.83 20.15 1.23
N GLU A 79 -11.38 19.68 0.08
CA GLU A 79 -10.72 20.47 -0.97
C GLU A 79 -11.70 21.15 -1.94
N ASN A 80 -13.01 21.10 -1.66
CA ASN A 80 -14.08 21.64 -2.52
C ASN A 80 -14.06 21.08 -3.95
N MET A 81 -13.66 19.81 -4.11
CA MET A 81 -13.67 19.13 -5.39
C MET A 81 -15.03 18.46 -5.62
N ASP A 82 -15.68 18.82 -6.73
CA ASP A 82 -16.95 18.18 -7.15
C ASP A 82 -16.68 16.84 -7.84
N VAL A 83 -16.35 15.84 -7.05
CA VAL A 83 -16.08 14.46 -7.51
C VAL A 83 -16.93 13.50 -6.70
N GLY A 84 -17.93 12.90 -7.32
CA GLY A 84 -18.83 11.94 -6.64
C GLY A 84 -18.11 10.65 -6.24
N LEU A 85 -18.60 10.01 -5.16
CA LEU A 85 -18.05 8.75 -4.61
C LEU A 85 -17.95 7.63 -5.66
N ALA A 86 -18.94 7.50 -6.55
CA ALA A 86 -18.89 6.52 -7.64
C ALA A 86 -17.69 6.75 -8.60
N THR A 87 -17.31 8.01 -8.82
CA THR A 87 -16.13 8.36 -9.61
C THR A 87 -14.85 7.98 -8.87
N VAL A 88 -14.81 8.19 -7.55
CA VAL A 88 -13.67 7.76 -6.72
C VAL A 88 -13.47 6.24 -6.84
N TYR A 89 -14.49 5.43 -6.61
CA TYR A 89 -14.42 3.97 -6.77
C TYR A 89 -13.90 3.56 -8.15
N ARG A 90 -14.44 4.17 -9.21
CA ARG A 90 -14.00 3.87 -10.58
C ARG A 90 -12.54 4.21 -10.81
N VAL A 91 -12.04 5.34 -10.28
CA VAL A 91 -10.64 5.74 -10.43
C VAL A 91 -9.73 4.80 -9.64
N LEU A 92 -10.09 4.44 -8.40
CA LEU A 92 -9.32 3.51 -7.58
C LEU A 92 -9.19 2.14 -8.25
N THR A 93 -10.28 1.59 -8.80
CA THR A 93 -10.24 0.34 -9.56
C THR A 93 -9.35 0.45 -10.80
N GLN A 94 -9.35 1.59 -11.50
CA GLN A 94 -8.46 1.79 -12.64
C GLN A 94 -6.99 1.91 -12.23
N PHE A 95 -6.70 2.49 -11.08
CA PHE A 95 -5.34 2.55 -10.54
C PHE A 95 -4.85 1.18 -10.09
N GLU A 96 -5.70 0.37 -9.46
CA GLU A 96 -5.43 -1.03 -9.15
C GLU A 96 -5.09 -1.83 -10.42
N GLN A 97 -5.94 -1.75 -11.44
CA GLN A 97 -5.73 -2.44 -12.73
C GLN A 97 -4.46 -1.99 -13.45
N ALA A 98 -4.06 -0.74 -13.27
CA ALA A 98 -2.83 -0.17 -13.83
C ALA A 98 -1.58 -0.44 -12.95
N GLY A 99 -1.73 -1.16 -11.81
CA GLY A 99 -0.65 -1.47 -10.89
C GLY A 99 -0.12 -0.27 -10.11
N LEU A 100 -0.85 0.84 -10.06
CA LEU A 100 -0.49 2.04 -9.30
C LEU A 100 -0.85 1.93 -7.83
N LEU A 101 -1.93 1.21 -7.53
CA LEU A 101 -2.39 0.94 -6.18
C LEU A 101 -2.51 -0.56 -5.96
N HIS A 102 -2.27 -0.99 -4.73
CA HIS A 102 -2.72 -2.26 -4.20
C HIS A 102 -4.06 -2.09 -3.50
N ARG A 103 -4.92 -3.11 -3.64
CA ARG A 103 -6.19 -3.19 -2.94
C ARG A 103 -6.15 -4.30 -1.92
N ASN A 104 -6.36 -3.96 -0.66
CA ASN A 104 -6.41 -4.89 0.45
C ASN A 104 -7.84 -5.05 0.96
N HIS A 105 -8.24 -6.29 1.19
CA HIS A 105 -9.51 -6.65 1.80
C HIS A 105 -9.24 -7.22 3.19
N PHE A 106 -9.42 -6.39 4.20
CA PHE A 106 -9.33 -6.84 5.59
C PHE A 106 -10.71 -7.23 6.12
N GLU A 107 -10.74 -8.09 7.15
CA GLU A 107 -11.99 -8.55 7.79
C GLU A 107 -12.85 -7.42 8.38
N THR A 108 -12.33 -6.20 8.45
CA THR A 108 -13.08 -4.99 8.83
C THR A 108 -14.20 -4.61 7.84
N GLY A 109 -14.33 -5.34 6.73
CA GLY A 109 -15.43 -5.24 5.77
C GLY A 109 -15.29 -4.16 4.71
N LYS A 110 -14.25 -3.31 4.77
CA LYS A 110 -13.98 -2.29 3.75
C LYS A 110 -12.69 -2.59 2.99
N ALA A 111 -12.75 -2.38 1.67
CA ALA A 111 -11.54 -2.35 0.87
C ALA A 111 -10.74 -1.08 1.18
N VAL A 112 -9.45 -1.23 1.40
CA VAL A 112 -8.50 -0.12 1.50
C VAL A 112 -7.49 -0.21 0.37
N PHE A 113 -6.97 0.93 -0.03
CA PHE A 113 -6.01 1.06 -1.12
C PHE A 113 -4.75 1.72 -0.59
N GLU A 114 -3.62 1.33 -1.15
CA GLU A 114 -2.30 1.89 -0.86
C GLU A 114 -1.48 2.04 -2.14
N LEU A 115 -0.44 2.86 -2.10
CA LEU A 115 0.50 3.00 -3.22
C LEU A 115 1.28 1.70 -3.43
N ASN A 116 1.38 1.26 -4.68
CA ASN A 116 2.25 0.16 -5.04
C ASN A 116 3.70 0.64 -5.12
N GLU A 117 4.42 0.63 -4.00
CA GLU A 117 5.82 1.05 -3.91
C GLU A 117 6.80 -0.08 -4.22
N GLY A 118 6.31 -1.27 -4.59
CA GLY A 118 7.11 -2.43 -5.00
C GLY A 118 7.86 -3.14 -3.85
N SER A 119 7.74 -2.68 -2.61
CA SER A 119 8.30 -3.36 -1.44
C SER A 119 7.25 -4.27 -0.80
N HIS A 120 7.63 -5.53 -0.54
CA HIS A 120 6.75 -6.44 0.20
C HIS A 120 6.66 -6.01 1.67
N HIS A 121 5.45 -6.04 2.20
CA HIS A 121 5.15 -5.84 3.61
C HIS A 121 3.89 -6.61 4.00
N ASP A 122 3.81 -6.90 5.28
CA ASP A 122 2.68 -7.55 5.93
C ASP A 122 1.87 -6.53 6.72
N HIS A 123 0.66 -6.93 7.12
CA HIS A 123 -0.27 -6.02 7.77
C HIS A 123 -0.65 -6.48 9.17
N LEU A 124 -0.72 -5.53 10.13
CA LEU A 124 -1.32 -5.70 11.44
C LEU A 124 -2.58 -4.84 11.52
N VAL A 125 -3.73 -5.48 11.61
CA VAL A 125 -5.05 -4.84 11.54
C VAL A 125 -5.71 -4.84 12.90
N CYS A 126 -6.12 -3.67 13.38
CA CYS A 126 -6.85 -3.54 14.62
C CYS A 126 -8.36 -3.74 14.39
N LEU A 127 -8.93 -4.74 15.07
CA LEU A 127 -10.37 -5.04 15.01
C LEU A 127 -11.24 -3.99 15.70
N ASP A 128 -10.68 -3.22 16.64
CA ASP A 128 -11.44 -2.21 17.39
C ASP A 128 -11.60 -0.88 16.63
N CYS A 129 -10.57 -0.47 15.88
CA CYS A 129 -10.53 0.86 15.28
C CYS A 129 -10.20 0.86 13.77
N GLY A 130 -9.97 -0.30 13.18
CA GLY A 130 -9.67 -0.43 11.76
C GLY A 130 -8.27 0.07 11.35
N ARG A 131 -7.40 0.46 12.32
CA ARG A 131 -6.04 0.89 12.01
C ARG A 131 -5.27 -0.25 11.37
N VAL A 132 -4.56 0.06 10.30
CA VAL A 132 -3.63 -0.85 9.62
C VAL A 132 -2.21 -0.32 9.86
N GLU A 133 -1.32 -1.19 10.31
CA GLU A 133 0.12 -0.95 10.39
C GLU A 133 0.85 -1.95 9.49
N GLU A 134 1.88 -1.48 8.83
CA GLU A 134 2.75 -2.33 8.02
C GLU A 134 3.93 -2.82 8.85
N PHE A 135 4.36 -4.03 8.60
CA PHE A 135 5.59 -4.56 9.16
C PHE A 135 6.28 -5.50 8.16
N PHE A 136 7.54 -5.73 8.38
CA PHE A 136 8.32 -6.75 7.68
C PHE A 136 9.15 -7.49 8.72
N ASP A 137 9.09 -8.81 8.71
CA ASP A 137 9.87 -9.66 9.61
C ASP A 137 10.56 -10.77 8.83
N GLU A 138 11.88 -10.73 8.80
CA GLU A 138 12.70 -11.68 8.05
C GLU A 138 12.54 -13.13 8.52
N GLU A 139 12.22 -13.35 9.81
CA GLU A 139 12.03 -14.72 10.34
C GLU A 139 10.69 -15.30 9.89
N ILE A 140 9.64 -14.48 9.83
CA ILE A 140 8.34 -14.87 9.27
C ILE A 140 8.51 -15.24 7.80
N GLU A 141 9.20 -14.43 7.02
CA GLU A 141 9.48 -14.69 5.61
C GLU A 141 10.21 -16.01 5.41
N LYS A 142 11.28 -16.23 6.15
CA LYS A 142 12.05 -17.49 6.10
C LYS A 142 11.19 -18.69 6.45
N ARG A 143 10.33 -18.55 7.46
CA ARG A 143 9.47 -19.65 7.89
C ARG A 143 8.41 -20.01 6.85
N GLN A 144 7.82 -19.03 6.20
CA GLN A 144 6.87 -19.23 5.10
C GLN A 144 7.52 -19.98 3.93
N GLN A 145 8.72 -19.55 3.51
CA GLN A 145 9.50 -20.20 2.45
C GLN A 145 9.84 -21.66 2.82
N GLN A 146 10.24 -21.90 4.06
CA GLN A 146 10.55 -23.24 4.53
C GLN A 146 9.31 -24.14 4.49
N ILE A 147 8.16 -23.66 4.98
CA ILE A 147 6.91 -24.42 4.97
C ILE A 147 6.51 -24.79 3.54
N ALA A 148 6.61 -23.85 2.61
CA ALA A 148 6.29 -24.10 1.21
C ALA A 148 7.18 -25.18 0.62
N LYS A 149 8.50 -25.04 0.82
CA LYS A 149 9.49 -26.01 0.34
C LYS A 149 9.27 -27.41 0.93
N GLU A 150 8.99 -27.52 2.23
CA GLU A 150 8.69 -28.80 2.90
C GLU A 150 7.44 -29.47 2.31
N ARG A 151 6.52 -28.68 1.75
CA ARG A 151 5.28 -29.16 1.12
C ARG A 151 5.35 -29.26 -0.40
N GLY A 152 6.52 -28.99 -1.02
CA GLY A 152 6.74 -29.10 -2.46
C GLY A 152 6.21 -27.91 -3.27
N PHE A 153 6.09 -26.73 -2.65
CA PHE A 153 5.68 -25.50 -3.33
C PHE A 153 6.85 -24.53 -3.44
N ASP A 154 6.84 -23.75 -4.52
CA ASP A 154 7.65 -22.54 -4.70
C ASP A 154 6.74 -21.32 -4.59
N ILE A 155 6.98 -20.45 -3.61
CA ILE A 155 6.14 -19.27 -3.38
C ILE A 155 6.47 -18.22 -4.42
N SER A 156 5.49 -17.85 -5.23
CA SER A 156 5.57 -16.72 -6.17
C SER A 156 5.09 -15.42 -5.51
N GLU A 157 4.07 -15.49 -4.65
CA GLU A 157 3.45 -14.36 -3.98
C GLU A 157 2.79 -14.83 -2.68
N HIS A 158 2.74 -13.98 -1.66
CA HIS A 158 1.99 -14.22 -0.44
C HIS A 158 1.46 -12.91 0.14
N ALA A 159 0.49 -13.01 1.02
CA ALA A 159 -0.03 -11.92 1.81
C ALA A 159 -0.28 -12.41 3.24
N LEU A 160 0.20 -11.67 4.24
CA LEU A 160 -0.05 -11.95 5.64
C LEU A 160 -0.76 -10.76 6.28
N ALA A 161 -1.87 -11.03 6.93
CA ALA A 161 -2.56 -10.05 7.77
C ALA A 161 -2.80 -10.65 9.15
N LEU A 162 -2.31 -9.97 10.18
CA LEU A 162 -2.54 -10.32 11.57
C LEU A 162 -3.64 -9.42 12.13
N TYR A 163 -4.64 -10.01 12.75
CA TYR A 163 -5.78 -9.31 13.32
C TYR A 163 -5.68 -9.31 14.85
N GLY A 164 -5.83 -8.14 15.45
CA GLY A 164 -5.70 -8.00 16.89
C GLY A 164 -6.44 -6.79 17.45
N HIS A 165 -6.31 -6.60 18.74
CA HIS A 165 -6.91 -5.46 19.46
C HIS A 165 -5.82 -4.49 19.89
N CYS A 166 -6.05 -3.19 19.67
CA CYS A 166 -5.10 -2.15 20.06
C CYS A 166 -4.92 -2.12 21.59
N THR A 167 -3.70 -2.41 22.05
CA THR A 167 -3.36 -2.40 23.48
C THR A 167 -2.96 -1.01 23.98
N LYS A 168 -2.75 -0.04 23.09
CA LYS A 168 -2.39 1.34 23.47
C LYS A 168 -3.57 2.04 24.11
N SER A 169 -3.40 2.54 25.34
CA SER A 169 -4.38 3.41 25.99
C SER A 169 -4.52 4.71 25.18
N GLY A 170 -5.77 5.15 24.95
CA GLY A 170 -6.03 6.39 24.22
C GLY A 170 -5.78 6.30 22.72
N CYS A 171 -6.03 5.14 22.11
CA CYS A 171 -5.93 4.99 20.66
C CYS A 171 -6.74 6.09 19.94
N PRO A 172 -6.12 6.98 19.15
CA PRO A 172 -6.79 8.11 18.51
C PRO A 172 -7.77 7.67 17.41
N HIS A 173 -7.68 6.43 16.96
CA HIS A 173 -8.53 5.85 15.93
C HIS A 173 -9.77 5.15 16.49
N ARG A 174 -9.85 4.95 17.81
CA ARG A 174 -11.02 4.35 18.46
C ARG A 174 -12.12 5.42 18.52
N SER A 175 -13.18 5.26 17.73
CA SER A 175 -14.37 6.10 17.85
C SER A 175 -14.93 6.00 19.27
N ARG A 176 -15.08 7.14 19.91
CA ARG A 176 -15.74 7.25 21.20
C ARG A 176 -17.25 7.02 21.06
#